data_79dd399eae96ce13409dd82c5bd75912
#
_entry.id   79dd399eae96ce13409dd82c5bd75912
#
_cell.length_a   1.000
_cell.length_b   1.000
_cell.length_c   1.000
_cell.angle_alpha   90.00
_cell.angle_beta   90.00
_cell.angle_gamma   90.00
#
_symmetry.space_group_name_H-M   'P 1'
#
loop_
_entity.id
_entity.type
_entity.pdbx_description
1 polymer ?
#
loop_
_entity_poly.entity_id
_entity_poly.type
_entity_poly.pdbx_seq_one_letter_code
_entity_poly.pdbx_strand_id
1 'polypeptide(L)'
;GGKMNDRTKPLSDIVDILEYGGEEYMFYKEIPLDTVLIRGTVCDEMGNLTTTEEAMKLEVLPAVLAAKRYGGRVIAQVKQVVQSGTINPKDVTVPGVFIDDIVVCENPMEDHRQTSSWYYDPSYCGLARVPAGDIPPAPFNERKFIARRGAQELYRGAVINLGTGIPNDMIGKVCNEEKVSDDVVITVESGIYGGVQ
;
A
#
# COMPACT_ATOMS: atom_id res chain seq x y z
N GLY A 1 -3.70 -17.85 8.16
CA GLY A 1 -2.55 -18.67 8.15
C GLY A 1 -2.27 -19.34 6.83
N GLY A 2 -1.03 -19.61 6.60
CA GLY A 2 -0.54 -20.44 5.51
C GLY A 2 -0.01 -21.76 6.06
N LYS A 3 0.46 -22.60 5.17
CA LYS A 3 1.14 -23.83 5.55
C LYS A 3 2.59 -23.79 5.09
N MET A 4 3.51 -24.10 5.99
CA MET A 4 4.89 -24.39 5.62
C MET A 4 5.00 -25.85 5.21
N ASN A 5 5.74 -26.13 4.15
CA ASN A 5 6.05 -27.50 3.79
C ASN A 5 7.22 -28.05 4.66
N ASP A 6 7.39 -29.37 4.67
CA ASP A 6 8.40 -30.04 5.50
C ASP A 6 9.85 -29.63 5.18
N ARG A 7 10.08 -29.04 3.99
CA ARG A 7 11.39 -28.50 3.61
C ARG A 7 11.70 -27.16 4.27
N THR A 8 10.68 -26.31 4.39
CA THR A 8 10.87 -24.92 4.87
C THR A 8 10.75 -24.80 6.38
N LYS A 9 9.98 -25.69 7.04
CA LYS A 9 9.86 -25.71 8.52
C LYS A 9 11.22 -25.65 9.24
N PRO A 10 12.21 -26.49 8.94
CA PRO A 10 13.49 -26.49 9.65
C PRO A 10 14.43 -25.35 9.24
N LEU A 11 14.09 -24.58 8.22
CA LEU A 11 14.95 -23.51 7.68
C LEU A 11 14.57 -22.12 8.18
N SER A 12 13.48 -22.00 8.94
CA SER A 12 12.98 -20.69 9.39
C SER A 12 13.24 -20.46 10.86
N ASP A 13 14.01 -19.44 11.17
CA ASP A 13 14.28 -19.00 12.54
C ASP A 13 13.17 -18.09 13.09
N ILE A 14 12.34 -17.50 12.21
CA ILE A 14 11.32 -16.52 12.56
C ILE A 14 9.90 -17.05 12.54
N VAL A 15 9.68 -18.31 12.13
CA VAL A 15 8.36 -18.93 12.07
C VAL A 15 8.33 -20.21 12.86
N ASP A 16 7.40 -20.29 13.82
CA ASP A 16 7.04 -21.52 14.53
C ASP A 16 5.69 -22.02 14.04
N ILE A 17 5.39 -23.28 14.33
CA ILE A 17 4.05 -23.84 14.15
C ILE A 17 3.37 -23.85 15.50
N LEU A 18 2.21 -23.19 15.56
CA LEU A 18 1.33 -23.18 16.72
C LEU A 18 0.09 -24.01 16.41
N GLU A 19 -0.21 -24.98 17.27
CA GLU A 19 -1.48 -25.69 17.22
C GLU A 19 -2.50 -24.98 18.10
N TYR A 20 -3.63 -24.59 17.51
CA TYR A 20 -4.72 -23.94 18.23
C TYR A 20 -6.07 -24.41 17.69
N GLY A 21 -6.95 -24.87 18.61
CA GLY A 21 -8.28 -25.36 18.23
C GLY A 21 -8.28 -26.60 17.32
N GLY A 22 -7.20 -27.41 17.32
CA GLY A 22 -7.04 -28.58 16.47
C GLY A 22 -6.54 -28.26 15.06
N GLU A 23 -6.11 -27.03 14.79
CA GLU A 23 -5.54 -26.59 13.52
C GLU A 23 -4.13 -26.04 13.71
N GLU A 24 -3.28 -26.24 12.70
CA GLU A 24 -1.93 -25.69 12.67
C GLU A 24 -1.94 -24.26 12.11
N TYR A 25 -1.23 -23.35 12.79
CA TYR A 25 -1.01 -21.98 12.37
C TYR A 25 0.48 -21.68 12.29
N MET A 26 0.88 -20.87 11.31
CA MET A 26 2.20 -20.26 11.30
C MET A 26 2.23 -19.10 12.29
N PHE A 27 3.11 -19.20 13.27
CA PHE A 27 3.36 -18.14 14.24
C PHE A 27 4.65 -17.42 13.87
N TYR A 28 4.52 -16.16 13.46
CA TYR A 28 5.66 -15.29 13.16
C TYR A 28 6.17 -14.66 14.45
N LYS A 29 7.43 -14.95 14.76
CA LYS A 29 8.10 -14.35 15.91
C LYS A 29 8.30 -12.86 15.71
N GLU A 30 8.40 -12.14 16.79
CA GLU A 30 8.73 -10.71 16.76
C GLU A 30 10.15 -10.51 16.20
N ILE A 31 10.28 -9.50 15.34
CA ILE A 31 11.59 -9.02 14.86
C ILE A 31 11.87 -7.72 15.58
N PRO A 32 12.92 -7.64 16.43
CA PRO A 32 13.31 -6.40 17.08
C PRO A 32 13.72 -5.36 16.04
N LEU A 33 13.08 -4.18 16.10
CA LEU A 33 13.41 -3.04 15.26
C LEU A 33 14.01 -1.95 16.11
N ASP A 34 15.24 -1.53 15.79
CA ASP A 34 15.94 -0.42 16.45
C ASP A 34 15.64 0.93 15.80
N THR A 35 15.32 0.93 14.51
CA THR A 35 15.03 2.15 13.76
C THR A 35 13.99 1.87 12.68
N VAL A 36 13.01 2.77 12.54
CA VAL A 36 12.07 2.76 11.43
C VAL A 36 12.05 4.11 10.72
N LEU A 37 12.06 4.05 9.39
CA LEU A 37 11.90 5.22 8.53
C LEU A 37 10.50 5.18 7.95
N ILE A 38 9.74 6.25 8.16
CA ILE A 38 8.39 6.39 7.61
C ILE A 38 8.26 7.64 6.77
N ARG A 39 7.28 7.64 5.89
CA ARG A 39 6.89 8.80 5.11
C ARG A 39 5.45 9.17 5.38
N GLY A 40 5.20 10.46 5.47
CA GLY A 40 3.85 11.01 5.56
C GLY A 40 3.71 12.28 4.73
N THR A 41 2.50 12.78 4.61
CA THR A 41 2.23 13.99 3.83
C THR A 41 2.64 15.24 4.60
N VAL A 42 2.05 15.43 5.76
CA VAL A 42 2.22 16.59 6.62
C VAL A 42 2.28 16.12 8.06
N CYS A 43 3.06 16.77 8.90
CA CYS A 43 2.92 16.65 10.35
C CYS A 43 2.69 18.04 10.98
N ASP A 44 2.20 18.06 12.21
CA ASP A 44 2.17 19.27 13.00
C ASP A 44 3.42 19.38 13.89
N GLU A 45 3.56 20.52 14.58
CA GLU A 45 4.68 20.78 15.51
C GLU A 45 4.76 19.78 16.68
N MET A 46 3.66 19.05 16.95
CA MET A 46 3.61 17.98 17.95
C MET A 46 3.96 16.60 17.35
N GLY A 47 4.27 16.55 16.05
CA GLY A 47 4.60 15.32 15.34
C GLY A 47 3.41 14.49 14.88
N ASN A 48 2.16 14.95 15.03
CA ASN A 48 1.00 14.23 14.51
C ASN A 48 1.06 14.17 12.99
N LEU A 49 1.25 12.97 12.43
CA LEU A 49 1.56 12.75 11.04
C LEU A 49 0.34 12.25 10.27
N THR A 50 0.14 12.82 9.09
CA THR A 50 -0.89 12.40 8.12
C THR A 50 -0.28 11.66 6.94
N THR A 51 -1.09 10.86 6.25
CA THR A 51 -0.75 10.19 4.99
C THR A 51 -1.82 10.49 3.92
N THR A 52 -2.44 11.64 3.99
CA THR A 52 -3.63 11.99 3.18
C THR A 52 -3.36 12.07 1.69
N GLU A 53 -2.14 12.40 1.28
CA GLU A 53 -1.74 12.45 -0.13
C GLU A 53 -0.89 11.25 -0.56
N GLU A 54 -0.58 10.34 0.35
CA GLU A 54 0.13 9.12 -0.01
C GLU A 54 -0.79 8.19 -0.81
N ALA A 55 -0.26 7.60 -1.88
CA ALA A 55 -1.03 6.67 -2.70
C ALA A 55 -1.51 5.45 -1.90
N MET A 56 -0.70 5.03 -0.94
CA MET A 56 -1.03 3.92 -0.04
C MET A 56 -0.52 4.23 1.38
N LYS A 57 -1.33 3.88 2.38
CA LYS A 57 -0.92 4.03 3.79
C LYS A 57 0.11 2.99 4.22
N LEU A 58 0.10 1.82 3.59
CA LEU A 58 0.97 0.68 3.92
C LEU A 58 0.99 0.36 5.43
N GLU A 59 2.05 -0.27 5.89
CA GLU A 59 2.26 -0.67 7.28
C GLU A 59 2.92 0.41 8.15
N VAL A 60 2.66 1.69 7.86
CA VAL A 60 3.32 2.81 8.55
C VAL A 60 3.12 2.73 10.06
N LEU A 61 1.89 2.67 10.54
CA LEU A 61 1.60 2.59 11.97
C LEU A 61 2.07 1.26 12.61
N PRO A 62 1.82 0.07 12.03
CA PRO A 62 2.38 -1.17 12.56
C PRO A 62 3.89 -1.18 12.69
N ALA A 63 4.63 -0.64 11.71
CA ALA A 63 6.09 -0.55 11.75
C ALA A 63 6.57 0.35 12.90
N VAL A 64 5.92 1.49 13.09
CA VAL A 64 6.17 2.42 14.19
C VAL A 64 5.96 1.75 15.55
N LEU A 65 4.83 1.07 15.73
CA LEU A 65 4.52 0.38 16.97
C LEU A 65 5.51 -0.77 17.25
N ALA A 66 5.93 -1.49 16.21
CA ALA A 66 6.94 -2.54 16.33
C ALA A 66 8.29 -1.97 16.80
N ALA A 67 8.76 -0.86 16.25
CA ALA A 67 9.99 -0.21 16.69
C ALA A 67 9.87 0.29 18.14
N LYS A 68 8.77 0.98 18.48
CA LYS A 68 8.56 1.52 19.83
C LYS A 68 8.46 0.44 20.91
N ARG A 69 7.97 -0.75 20.58
CA ARG A 69 7.98 -1.89 21.50
C ARG A 69 9.39 -2.23 22.00
N TYR A 70 10.39 -2.05 21.18
CA TYR A 70 11.80 -2.34 21.49
C TYR A 70 12.63 -1.10 21.84
N GLY A 71 11.98 0.07 22.04
CA GLY A 71 12.68 1.32 22.31
C GLY A 71 13.37 1.89 21.07
N GLY A 72 12.97 1.44 19.88
CA GLY A 72 13.53 1.89 18.62
C GLY A 72 13.15 3.34 18.28
N ARG A 73 13.90 3.91 17.36
CA ARG A 73 13.79 5.29 16.89
C ARG A 73 12.88 5.37 15.64
N VAL A 74 11.98 6.34 15.62
CA VAL A 74 11.09 6.61 14.50
C VAL A 74 11.44 7.93 13.85
N ILE A 75 11.82 7.87 12.58
CA ILE A 75 12.18 9.04 11.77
C ILE A 75 11.14 9.19 10.65
N ALA A 76 10.49 10.34 10.61
CA ALA A 76 9.42 10.62 9.65
C ALA A 76 9.85 11.68 8.63
N GLN A 77 9.79 11.36 7.33
CA GLN A 77 9.91 12.36 6.26
C GLN A 77 8.52 12.90 5.92
N VAL A 78 8.41 14.22 5.81
CA VAL A 78 7.17 14.93 5.45
C VAL A 78 7.43 16.04 4.43
N LYS A 79 6.39 16.46 3.72
CA LYS A 79 6.46 17.62 2.80
C LYS A 79 6.60 18.93 3.58
N GLN A 80 5.90 19.03 4.71
CA GLN A 80 5.90 20.24 5.54
C GLN A 80 5.46 19.97 6.98
N VAL A 81 5.83 20.89 7.86
CA VAL A 81 5.31 20.97 9.23
C VAL A 81 4.31 22.12 9.32
N VAL A 82 3.15 21.86 9.92
CA VAL A 82 2.10 22.85 10.13
C VAL A 82 1.89 23.13 11.61
N GLN A 83 1.19 24.21 11.91
CA GLN A 83 0.88 24.59 13.30
C GLN A 83 0.05 23.52 14.00
N SER A 84 0.37 23.28 15.28
CA SER A 84 -0.37 22.36 16.12
C SER A 84 -1.86 22.66 16.19
N GLY A 85 -2.69 21.63 16.10
CA GLY A 85 -4.15 21.74 16.13
C GLY A 85 -4.82 22.09 14.80
N THR A 86 -4.06 22.23 13.71
CA THR A 86 -4.64 22.47 12.36
C THR A 86 -4.96 21.19 11.61
N ILE A 87 -4.36 20.06 11.99
CA ILE A 87 -4.67 18.75 11.41
C ILE A 87 -5.97 18.22 12.01
N ASN A 88 -6.88 17.76 11.14
CA ASN A 88 -8.06 17.04 11.61
C ASN A 88 -7.63 15.76 12.33
N PRO A 89 -8.03 15.52 13.59
CA PRO A 89 -7.61 14.33 14.34
C PRO A 89 -7.92 13.00 13.66
N LYS A 90 -8.93 12.94 12.80
CA LYS A 90 -9.28 11.73 12.02
C LYS A 90 -8.29 11.42 10.91
N ASP A 91 -7.52 12.40 10.47
CA ASP A 91 -6.53 12.24 9.40
C ASP A 91 -5.13 11.89 9.96
N VAL A 92 -4.97 11.93 11.28
CA VAL A 92 -3.73 11.51 11.93
C VAL A 92 -3.54 10.01 11.78
N THR A 93 -2.54 9.63 11.00
CA THR A 93 -2.15 8.23 10.78
C THR A 93 -1.21 7.74 11.87
N VAL A 94 -0.25 8.59 12.27
CA VAL A 94 0.70 8.28 13.36
C VAL A 94 0.65 9.42 14.38
N PRO A 95 0.23 9.14 15.62
CA PRO A 95 0.29 10.12 16.70
C PRO A 95 1.73 10.56 16.99
N GLY A 96 1.93 11.86 17.24
CA GLY A 96 3.25 12.45 17.45
C GLY A 96 4.06 11.85 18.59
N VAL A 97 3.39 11.29 19.60
CA VAL A 97 4.05 10.60 20.73
C VAL A 97 4.95 9.44 20.30
N PHE A 98 4.78 8.92 19.09
CA PHE A 98 5.58 7.83 18.54
C PHE A 98 6.71 8.30 17.62
N ILE A 99 6.78 9.60 17.28
CA ILE A 99 7.77 10.13 16.34
C ILE A 99 8.90 10.80 17.12
N ASP A 100 10.13 10.40 16.84
CA ASP A 100 11.31 10.98 17.50
C ASP A 100 11.93 12.10 16.66
N ASP A 101 11.93 11.96 15.34
CA ASP A 101 12.53 12.91 14.42
C ASP A 101 11.64 13.20 13.23
N ILE A 102 11.64 14.45 12.79
CA ILE A 102 10.95 14.90 11.59
C ILE A 102 11.95 15.47 10.60
N VAL A 103 11.95 14.92 9.41
CA VAL A 103 12.74 15.39 8.26
C VAL A 103 11.80 16.07 7.29
N VAL A 104 11.93 17.38 7.14
CA VAL A 104 11.17 18.13 6.12
C VAL A 104 11.89 18.02 4.79
N CYS A 105 11.16 17.57 3.77
CA CYS A 105 11.70 17.44 2.43
C CYS A 105 11.91 18.83 1.79
N GLU A 106 13.15 19.16 1.43
CA GLU A 106 13.49 20.45 0.84
C GLU A 106 12.91 20.63 -0.57
N ASN A 107 12.87 19.55 -1.35
CA ASN A 107 12.35 19.56 -2.70
C ASN A 107 11.28 18.46 -2.90
N PRO A 108 10.03 18.68 -2.41
CA PRO A 108 9.00 17.64 -2.45
C PRO A 108 8.64 17.18 -3.86
N MET A 109 8.79 18.03 -4.87
CA MET A 109 8.49 17.67 -6.28
C MET A 109 9.45 16.61 -6.83
N GLU A 110 10.65 16.50 -6.28
CA GLU A 110 11.66 15.52 -6.70
C GLU A 110 11.77 14.37 -5.70
N ASP A 111 11.84 14.68 -4.40
CA ASP A 111 12.24 13.74 -3.36
C ASP A 111 11.06 13.22 -2.53
N HIS A 112 9.83 13.72 -2.78
CA HIS A 112 8.61 13.29 -2.09
C HIS A 112 7.46 13.08 -3.06
N ARG A 113 7.71 12.42 -4.17
CA ARG A 113 6.70 12.08 -5.16
C ARG A 113 5.73 11.03 -4.63
N GLN A 114 4.48 11.14 -5.03
CA GLN A 114 3.45 10.15 -4.70
C GLN A 114 3.73 8.79 -5.37
N THR A 115 4.22 8.81 -6.61
CA THR A 115 4.70 7.65 -7.35
C THR A 115 6.02 7.97 -8.04
N SER A 116 6.68 6.98 -8.62
CA SER A 116 7.92 7.19 -9.40
C SER A 116 7.74 8.14 -10.59
N SER A 117 6.53 8.24 -11.13
CA SER A 117 6.23 9.03 -12.34
C SER A 117 5.52 10.35 -12.05
N TRP A 118 4.84 10.47 -10.91
CA TRP A 118 3.98 11.61 -10.61
C TRP A 118 4.29 12.20 -9.25
N TYR A 119 4.43 13.51 -9.22
CA TYR A 119 4.55 14.23 -7.97
C TYR A 119 3.29 14.05 -7.12
N TYR A 120 2.14 14.35 -7.72
CA TYR A 120 0.85 14.24 -7.04
C TYR A 120 -0.30 14.09 -8.03
N ASP A 121 -1.18 13.14 -7.75
CA ASP A 121 -2.47 12.97 -8.39
C ASP A 121 -3.51 12.63 -7.30
N PRO A 122 -4.54 13.47 -7.09
CA PRO A 122 -5.53 13.25 -6.04
C PRO A 122 -6.35 11.97 -6.23
N SER A 123 -6.37 11.40 -7.43
CA SER A 123 -7.08 10.13 -7.68
C SER A 123 -6.37 8.93 -7.03
N TYR A 124 -5.03 8.99 -6.91
CA TYR A 124 -4.25 7.90 -6.32
C TYR A 124 -4.37 7.81 -4.80
N CYS A 125 -4.78 8.88 -4.13
CA CYS A 125 -5.02 8.87 -2.68
C CYS A 125 -6.51 8.93 -2.31
N GLY A 126 -7.41 8.85 -3.30
CA GLY A 126 -8.84 8.82 -3.09
C GLY A 126 -9.50 10.17 -2.80
N LEU A 127 -8.76 11.29 -2.92
CA LEU A 127 -9.29 12.65 -2.78
C LEU A 127 -10.10 13.11 -4.01
N ALA A 128 -9.89 12.47 -5.14
CA ALA A 128 -10.69 12.65 -6.35
C ALA A 128 -11.06 11.28 -6.93
N ARG A 129 -12.06 11.27 -7.81
CA ARG A 129 -12.44 10.08 -8.56
C ARG A 129 -12.43 10.41 -10.05
N VAL A 130 -11.79 9.54 -10.82
CA VAL A 130 -11.80 9.62 -12.29
C VAL A 130 -12.92 8.70 -12.78
N PRO A 131 -13.88 9.20 -13.57
CA PRO A 131 -14.89 8.36 -14.18
C PRO A 131 -14.24 7.28 -15.06
N ALA A 132 -14.73 6.04 -14.98
CA ALA A 132 -14.16 4.92 -15.74
C ALA A 132 -14.14 5.18 -17.27
N GLY A 133 -15.11 5.95 -17.78
CA GLY A 133 -15.16 6.36 -19.19
C GLY A 133 -14.07 7.33 -19.62
N ASP A 134 -13.42 8.01 -18.69
CA ASP A 134 -12.35 8.99 -18.97
C ASP A 134 -10.95 8.34 -18.93
N ILE A 135 -10.88 7.06 -18.51
CA ILE A 135 -9.61 6.32 -18.46
C ILE A 135 -9.21 5.97 -19.89
N PRO A 136 -8.01 6.38 -20.34
CA PRO A 136 -7.58 6.13 -21.70
C PRO A 136 -7.41 4.62 -21.95
N PRO A 137 -7.74 4.15 -23.15
CA PRO A 137 -7.56 2.75 -23.49
C PRO A 137 -6.09 2.32 -23.40
N ALA A 138 -5.88 1.06 -23.08
CA ALA A 138 -4.55 0.49 -23.07
C ALA A 138 -3.91 0.60 -24.48
N PRO A 139 -2.61 0.96 -24.57
CA PRO A 139 -1.93 1.08 -25.87
C PRO A 139 -1.95 -0.25 -26.61
N PHE A 140 -2.16 -0.18 -27.92
CA PHE A 140 -2.23 -1.37 -28.78
C PHE A 140 -0.82 -1.93 -29.03
N ASN A 141 -0.46 -2.96 -28.28
CA ASN A 141 0.83 -3.66 -28.35
C ASN A 141 0.67 -5.10 -27.86
N GLU A 142 1.76 -5.86 -27.83
CA GLU A 142 1.78 -7.27 -27.41
C GLU A 142 1.25 -7.44 -25.97
N ARG A 143 1.54 -6.49 -25.07
CA ARG A 143 1.09 -6.54 -23.69
C ARG A 143 -0.44 -6.49 -23.60
N LYS A 144 -1.09 -5.71 -24.47
CA LYS A 144 -2.55 -5.65 -24.54
C LYS A 144 -3.14 -6.98 -25.01
N PHE A 145 -2.52 -7.67 -25.96
CA PHE A 145 -2.98 -9.00 -26.39
C PHE A 145 -2.90 -10.02 -25.26
N ILE A 146 -1.78 -10.01 -24.52
CA ILE A 146 -1.60 -10.89 -23.36
C ILE A 146 -2.68 -10.59 -22.30
N ALA A 147 -2.90 -9.32 -21.98
CA ALA A 147 -3.91 -8.91 -21.02
C ALA A 147 -5.34 -9.29 -21.46
N ARG A 148 -5.67 -9.13 -22.75
CA ARG A 148 -6.96 -9.57 -23.30
C ARG A 148 -7.16 -11.06 -23.17
N ARG A 149 -6.11 -11.84 -23.45
CA ARG A 149 -6.19 -13.29 -23.25
C ARG A 149 -6.40 -13.64 -21.77
N GLY A 150 -5.71 -12.96 -20.86
CA GLY A 150 -5.92 -13.12 -19.42
C GLY A 150 -7.33 -12.72 -18.97
N ALA A 151 -7.87 -11.62 -19.49
CA ALA A 151 -9.22 -11.16 -19.16
C ALA A 151 -10.31 -12.14 -19.58
N GLN A 152 -10.09 -12.97 -20.60
CA GLN A 152 -11.03 -14.02 -21.02
C GLN A 152 -11.17 -15.17 -20.01
N GLU A 153 -10.26 -15.29 -19.05
CA GLU A 153 -10.40 -16.27 -17.96
C GLU A 153 -11.30 -15.77 -16.82
N LEU A 154 -11.69 -14.49 -16.86
CA LEU A 154 -12.51 -13.90 -15.82
C LEU A 154 -13.99 -14.26 -16.02
N TYR A 155 -14.65 -14.47 -14.92
CA TYR A 155 -16.09 -14.74 -14.88
C TYR A 155 -16.77 -13.76 -13.92
N ARG A 156 -18.05 -13.57 -14.08
CA ARG A 156 -18.85 -12.68 -13.24
C ARG A 156 -18.75 -13.07 -11.76
N GLY A 157 -18.40 -12.08 -10.92
CA GLY A 157 -18.19 -12.27 -9.49
C GLY A 157 -16.78 -12.74 -9.12
N ALA A 158 -15.86 -12.87 -10.09
CA ALA A 158 -14.47 -13.20 -9.78
C ALA A 158 -13.82 -12.11 -8.94
N VAL A 159 -13.03 -12.53 -7.95
CA VAL A 159 -12.09 -11.66 -7.20
C VAL A 159 -10.70 -12.04 -7.68
N ILE A 160 -10.02 -11.09 -8.28
CA ILE A 160 -8.70 -11.31 -8.90
C ILE A 160 -7.63 -10.49 -8.20
N ASN A 161 -6.46 -11.08 -8.04
CA ASN A 161 -5.27 -10.39 -7.52
C ASN A 161 -4.24 -10.26 -8.64
N LEU A 162 -3.92 -9.03 -9.01
CA LEU A 162 -2.99 -8.72 -10.08
C LEU A 162 -1.59 -8.51 -9.52
N GLY A 163 -0.62 -9.26 -10.06
CA GLY A 163 0.79 -9.07 -9.74
C GLY A 163 1.43 -7.98 -10.58
N THR A 164 2.58 -7.52 -10.14
CA THR A 164 3.40 -6.50 -10.82
C THR A 164 3.69 -6.86 -12.28
N GLY A 165 3.65 -5.89 -13.16
CA GLY A 165 3.95 -6.03 -14.58
C GLY A 165 2.70 -6.03 -15.46
N ILE A 166 2.63 -6.92 -16.47
CA ILE A 166 1.52 -6.93 -17.42
C ILE A 166 0.15 -7.08 -16.74
N PRO A 167 -0.05 -7.93 -15.73
CA PRO A 167 -1.35 -8.04 -15.07
C PRO A 167 -1.80 -6.71 -14.48
N ASN A 168 -0.99 -6.08 -13.66
CA ASN A 168 -1.33 -4.82 -13.00
C ASN A 168 -1.44 -3.66 -14.00
N ASP A 169 -0.51 -3.54 -14.94
CA ASP A 169 -0.46 -2.40 -15.87
C ASP A 169 -1.59 -2.41 -16.91
N MET A 170 -2.14 -3.58 -17.24
CA MET A 170 -2.93 -3.76 -18.45
C MET A 170 -4.30 -4.40 -18.23
N ILE A 171 -4.46 -5.35 -17.31
CA ILE A 171 -5.72 -6.12 -17.20
C ILE A 171 -6.87 -5.21 -16.75
N GLY A 172 -6.65 -4.33 -15.79
CA GLY A 172 -7.67 -3.40 -15.33
C GLY A 172 -8.19 -2.51 -16.46
N LYS A 173 -7.30 -1.94 -17.25
CA LYS A 173 -7.64 -1.10 -18.43
C LYS A 173 -8.39 -1.89 -19.49
N VAL A 174 -7.96 -3.11 -19.78
CA VAL A 174 -8.65 -4.00 -20.73
C VAL A 174 -10.04 -4.36 -20.23
N CYS A 175 -10.20 -4.70 -18.95
CA CYS A 175 -11.52 -4.97 -18.37
C CYS A 175 -12.45 -3.76 -18.46
N ASN A 176 -11.92 -2.55 -18.28
CA ASN A 176 -12.69 -1.32 -18.45
C ASN A 176 -13.11 -1.07 -19.90
N GLU A 177 -12.19 -1.23 -20.86
CA GLU A 177 -12.49 -1.11 -22.29
C GLU A 177 -13.56 -2.10 -22.77
N GLU A 178 -13.50 -3.35 -22.27
CA GLU A 178 -14.40 -4.43 -22.65
C GLU A 178 -15.66 -4.48 -21.78
N LYS A 179 -15.80 -3.52 -20.84
CA LYS A 179 -16.96 -3.37 -19.94
C LYS A 179 -17.24 -4.60 -19.08
N VAL A 180 -16.18 -5.27 -18.65
CA VAL A 180 -16.24 -6.39 -17.70
C VAL A 180 -15.75 -6.00 -16.31
N SER A 181 -15.25 -4.78 -16.12
CA SER A 181 -14.75 -4.27 -14.83
C SER A 181 -15.82 -4.28 -13.73
N ASP A 182 -17.09 -4.06 -14.09
CA ASP A 182 -18.22 -4.06 -13.14
C ASP A 182 -18.62 -5.48 -12.71
N ASP A 183 -18.20 -6.49 -13.44
CA ASP A 183 -18.51 -7.90 -13.16
C ASP A 183 -17.47 -8.56 -12.24
N VAL A 184 -16.34 -7.92 -11.98
CA VAL A 184 -15.22 -8.50 -11.22
C VAL A 184 -14.73 -7.53 -10.13
N VAL A 185 -14.09 -8.07 -9.10
CA VAL A 185 -13.36 -7.27 -8.10
C VAL A 185 -11.88 -7.39 -8.38
N ILE A 186 -11.27 -6.28 -8.80
CA ILE A 186 -9.83 -6.21 -9.04
C ILE A 186 -9.12 -5.87 -7.74
N THR A 187 -8.08 -6.59 -7.41
CA THR A 187 -7.16 -6.29 -6.31
C THR A 187 -5.73 -6.39 -6.81
N VAL A 188 -4.82 -5.71 -6.14
CA VAL A 188 -3.38 -5.83 -6.41
C VAL A 188 -2.65 -6.35 -5.18
N GLU A 189 -1.47 -6.91 -5.37
CA GLU A 189 -0.68 -7.56 -4.32
C GLU A 189 -0.34 -6.63 -3.16
N SER A 190 -0.25 -5.33 -3.41
CA SER A 190 0.02 -4.29 -2.41
C SER A 190 -1.19 -3.90 -1.56
N GLY A 191 -2.35 -4.56 -1.75
CA GLY A 191 -3.52 -4.41 -0.88
C GLY A 191 -4.54 -3.36 -1.33
N ILE A 192 -4.48 -2.88 -2.57
CA ILE A 192 -5.51 -2.00 -3.13
C ILE A 192 -6.69 -2.86 -3.64
N TYR A 193 -7.90 -2.41 -3.40
CA TYR A 193 -9.13 -3.08 -3.80
C TYR A 193 -9.99 -2.20 -4.69
N GLY A 194 -10.48 -2.78 -5.78
CA GLY A 194 -11.42 -2.13 -6.69
C GLY A 194 -10.75 -1.13 -7.64
N GLY A 195 -11.59 -0.46 -8.44
CA GLY A 195 -11.15 0.50 -9.44
C GLY A 195 -10.59 -0.14 -10.71
N VAL A 196 -10.08 0.70 -11.58
CA VAL A 196 -9.33 0.32 -12.78
C VAL A 196 -7.86 0.56 -12.48
N GLN A 197 -7.10 -0.50 -12.41
CA GLN A 197 -5.69 -0.50 -12.07
C GLN A 197 -4.82 -0.25 -13.31
#